data_79b3c84520880b5b7377e1c038f22438
#
_entry.id   79b3c84520880b5b7377e1c038f22438
#
_cell.length_a   1.000
_cell.length_b   1.000
_cell.length_c   1.000
_cell.angle_alpha   90.00
_cell.angle_beta   90.00
_cell.angle_gamma   90.00
#
_symmetry.space_group_name_H-M   'P 1'
#
loop_
_entity.id
_entity.type
_entity.pdbx_description
1 polymer ?
#
loop_
_entity_poly.entity_id
_entity_poly.type
_entity_poly.pdbx_seq_one_letter_code
_entity_poly.pdbx_strand_id
1 'polypeptide(L)'
;AVVGLDEDFMVKAHITMPKEHINNLYSWLLNFQIFNDQYKRRYDASKQYDENDIFIFFDPTWRHPDYPDGLAFFDTKHNCAAILGMSYFGEIKKGTLTLAWATAARNNYVSCHGGLKIFRKEGDSYVASFFGLSGSGKSTLTHAKHDDKYDIEVLHDDAFVISVEDGSSVALEPSYFDKTNDYPAGHKIG
;
A
#
# COMPACT_ATOMS: atom_id res chain seq x y z
N ALA A 1 10.86 5.98 4.28
CA ALA A 1 9.73 6.36 3.42
C ALA A 1 8.54 6.82 4.25
N VAL A 2 7.54 7.38 3.58
CA VAL A 2 6.24 7.71 4.17
C VAL A 2 5.17 6.88 3.47
N VAL A 3 4.26 6.31 4.25
CA VAL A 3 3.08 5.56 3.80
C VAL A 3 1.84 6.40 4.09
N GLY A 4 0.96 6.56 3.10
CA GLY A 4 -0.19 7.46 3.16
C GLY A 4 0.01 8.70 2.30
N LEU A 5 -0.98 9.04 1.48
CA LEU A 5 -0.90 10.11 0.49
C LEU A 5 -1.56 11.42 0.93
N ASP A 6 -2.26 11.40 2.06
CA ASP A 6 -2.95 12.56 2.59
C ASP A 6 -2.58 12.81 4.06
N GLU A 7 -2.64 14.06 4.48
CA GLU A 7 -2.27 14.50 5.84
C GLU A 7 -3.19 13.94 6.93
N ASP A 8 -4.35 13.40 6.57
CA ASP A 8 -5.24 12.71 7.50
C ASP A 8 -4.68 11.36 7.96
N PHE A 9 -3.88 10.69 7.12
CA PHE A 9 -3.18 9.47 7.51
C PHE A 9 -1.81 9.36 6.85
N MET A 10 -0.75 9.58 7.63
CA MET A 10 0.64 9.36 7.23
C MET A 10 1.42 8.68 8.34
N VAL A 11 2.21 7.65 8.00
CA VAL A 11 3.11 6.95 8.92
C VAL A 11 4.49 6.81 8.29
N LYS A 12 5.56 6.87 9.09
CA LYS A 12 6.92 6.63 8.61
C LYS A 12 7.24 5.15 8.58
N ALA A 13 7.99 4.74 7.58
CA ALA A 13 8.48 3.39 7.43
C ALA A 13 9.99 3.36 7.15
N HIS A 14 10.66 2.43 7.82
CA HIS A 14 12.09 2.17 7.72
C HIS A 14 12.29 0.73 7.25
N ILE A 15 13.28 0.53 6.39
CA ILE A 15 13.69 -0.81 5.96
C ILE A 15 15.17 -0.99 6.15
N THR A 16 15.55 -2.13 6.71
CA THR A 16 16.94 -2.59 6.81
C THR A 16 17.10 -3.86 6.00
N MET A 17 18.10 -3.89 5.12
CA MET A 17 18.37 -5.04 4.25
C MET A 17 19.85 -5.12 3.88
N PRO A 18 20.35 -6.30 3.44
CA PRO A 18 21.67 -6.42 2.86
C PRO A 18 21.78 -5.56 1.58
N LYS A 19 22.95 -4.89 1.42
CA LYS A 19 23.19 -3.95 0.30
C LYS A 19 23.14 -4.61 -1.09
N GLU A 20 23.35 -5.91 -1.15
CA GLU A 20 23.30 -6.70 -2.39
C GLU A 20 21.87 -6.74 -2.99
N HIS A 21 20.85 -6.41 -2.19
CA HIS A 21 19.44 -6.41 -2.59
C HIS A 21 18.89 -5.01 -2.85
N ILE A 22 19.74 -4.08 -3.29
CA ILE A 22 19.36 -2.68 -3.56
C ILE A 22 18.19 -2.54 -4.55
N ASN A 23 17.98 -3.51 -5.45
CA ASN A 23 16.84 -3.51 -6.36
C ASN A 23 15.50 -3.57 -5.60
N ASN A 24 15.44 -4.33 -4.50
CA ASN A 24 14.25 -4.39 -3.65
C ASN A 24 14.03 -3.07 -2.91
N LEU A 25 15.12 -2.41 -2.47
CA LEU A 25 15.03 -1.08 -1.89
C LEU A 25 14.49 -0.06 -2.90
N TYR A 26 15.01 -0.08 -4.13
CA TYR A 26 14.55 0.81 -5.19
C TYR A 26 13.07 0.61 -5.48
N SER A 27 12.61 -0.63 -5.63
CA SER A 27 11.19 -0.94 -5.84
C SER A 27 10.33 -0.50 -4.65
N TRP A 28 10.81 -0.66 -3.42
CA TRP A 28 10.12 -0.21 -2.21
C TRP A 28 9.97 1.31 -2.17
N LEU A 29 11.03 2.06 -2.54
CA LEU A 29 11.00 3.52 -2.64
C LEU A 29 10.13 4.04 -3.78
N LEU A 30 9.88 3.25 -4.82
CA LEU A 30 8.92 3.58 -5.88
C LEU A 30 7.46 3.38 -5.45
N ASN A 31 7.22 2.45 -4.52
CA ASN A 31 5.87 2.19 -4.00
C ASN A 31 5.49 3.07 -2.80
N PHE A 32 6.46 3.68 -2.15
CA PHE A 32 6.23 4.56 -1.00
C PHE A 32 6.98 5.88 -1.18
N GLN A 33 6.51 6.93 -0.54
CA GLN A 33 7.10 8.26 -0.71
C GLN A 33 8.46 8.34 0.00
N ILE A 34 9.50 8.67 -0.76
CA ILE A 34 10.84 8.89 -0.20
C ILE A 34 10.79 10.03 0.82
N PHE A 35 11.35 9.82 2.01
CA PHE A 35 11.39 10.81 3.08
C PHE A 35 12.41 11.92 2.75
N ASN A 36 12.05 12.80 1.80
CA ASN A 36 12.77 14.02 1.45
C ASN A 36 12.15 15.25 2.14
N ASP A 37 12.70 16.43 1.92
CA ASP A 37 12.22 17.66 2.55
C ASP A 37 10.75 17.97 2.26
N GLN A 38 10.25 17.63 1.08
CA GLN A 38 8.86 17.83 0.71
C GLN A 38 7.95 16.91 1.54
N TYR A 39 8.25 15.62 1.55
CA TYR A 39 7.43 14.62 2.28
C TYR A 39 7.62 14.73 3.79
N LYS A 40 8.80 15.18 4.24
CA LYS A 40 8.99 15.52 5.65
C LYS A 40 8.04 16.64 6.09
N ARG A 41 7.94 17.73 5.31
CA ARG A 41 7.02 18.84 5.63
C ARG A 41 5.56 18.38 5.67
N ARG A 42 5.14 17.52 4.71
CA ARG A 42 3.79 16.95 4.70
C ARG A 42 3.54 16.07 5.92
N TYR A 43 4.49 15.21 6.26
CA TYR A 43 4.40 14.37 7.45
C TYR A 43 4.33 15.21 8.73
N ASP A 44 5.16 16.25 8.85
CA ASP A 44 5.16 17.13 10.02
C ASP A 44 3.84 17.92 10.16
N ALA A 45 3.15 18.19 9.05
CA ALA A 45 1.83 18.83 9.03
C ALA A 45 0.66 17.83 9.20
N SER A 46 0.91 16.53 9.01
CA SER A 46 -0.12 15.51 9.07
C SER A 46 -0.61 15.24 10.49
N LYS A 47 -1.77 14.58 10.59
CA LYS A 47 -2.31 14.06 11.84
C LYS A 47 -1.27 13.13 12.48
N GLN A 48 -0.87 13.44 13.71
CA GLN A 48 0.10 12.63 14.45
C GLN A 48 -0.60 11.56 15.27
N TYR A 49 -0.02 10.38 15.31
CA TYR A 49 -0.50 9.25 16.09
C TYR A 49 0.53 8.89 17.17
N ASP A 50 0.05 8.49 18.34
CA ASP A 50 0.91 7.93 19.40
C ASP A 50 1.30 6.48 19.06
N GLU A 51 2.05 6.34 17.99
CA GLU A 51 2.46 5.08 17.39
C GLU A 51 3.94 5.09 17.03
N ASN A 52 4.58 3.92 17.14
CA ASN A 52 5.94 3.75 16.63
C ASN A 52 5.95 3.85 15.10
N ASP A 53 7.06 4.33 14.55
CA ASP A 53 7.36 4.18 13.12
C ASP A 53 7.35 2.68 12.73
N ILE A 54 7.08 2.39 11.47
CA ILE A 54 7.15 1.03 10.93
C ILE A 54 8.62 0.65 10.69
N PHE A 55 9.02 -0.54 11.12
CA PHE A 55 10.35 -1.10 10.88
C PHE A 55 10.26 -2.46 10.19
N ILE A 56 10.88 -2.58 9.02
CA ILE A 56 10.99 -3.83 8.26
C ILE A 56 12.45 -4.28 8.27
N PHE A 57 12.69 -5.49 8.77
CA PHE A 57 13.94 -6.19 8.58
C PHE A 57 13.78 -7.22 7.46
N PHE A 58 14.56 -7.08 6.40
CA PHE A 58 14.47 -7.92 5.21
C PHE A 58 15.84 -8.57 4.93
N ASP A 59 15.90 -9.91 4.98
CA ASP A 59 17.09 -10.67 4.62
C ASP A 59 16.72 -11.88 3.74
N PRO A 60 16.79 -11.75 2.42
CA PRO A 60 16.51 -12.86 1.51
C PRO A 60 17.59 -13.94 1.49
N THR A 61 18.75 -13.72 2.12
CA THR A 61 19.83 -14.70 2.20
C THR A 61 19.70 -15.64 3.39
N TRP A 62 18.85 -15.29 4.36
CA TRP A 62 18.60 -16.10 5.54
C TRP A 62 18.09 -17.51 5.18
N ARG A 63 18.54 -18.53 5.87
CA ARG A 63 18.12 -19.92 5.70
C ARG A 63 17.96 -20.60 7.05
N HIS A 64 16.91 -21.41 7.16
CA HIS A 64 16.68 -22.25 8.33
C HIS A 64 16.02 -23.57 7.93
N PRO A 65 16.45 -24.72 8.48
CA PRO A 65 15.91 -26.02 8.08
C PRO A 65 14.39 -26.18 8.34
N ASP A 66 13.88 -25.58 9.41
CA ASP A 66 12.45 -25.63 9.74
C ASP A 66 11.59 -24.67 8.90
N TYR A 67 12.22 -23.74 8.16
CA TYR A 67 11.55 -22.74 7.32
C TYR A 67 12.19 -22.70 5.92
N PRO A 68 12.09 -23.78 5.14
CA PRO A 68 12.77 -23.89 3.85
C PRO A 68 12.28 -22.85 2.83
N ASP A 69 11.01 -22.42 2.93
CA ASP A 69 10.39 -21.42 2.05
C ASP A 69 10.55 -19.98 2.56
N GLY A 70 11.25 -19.80 3.67
CA GLY A 70 11.41 -18.50 4.34
C GLY A 70 10.39 -18.27 5.46
N LEU A 71 10.51 -17.12 6.10
CA LEU A 71 9.68 -16.75 7.25
C LEU A 71 9.28 -15.27 7.15
N ALA A 72 7.99 -14.98 7.29
CA ALA A 72 7.49 -13.63 7.54
C ALA A 72 6.91 -13.57 8.96
N PHE A 73 7.47 -12.74 9.79
CA PHE A 73 7.05 -12.54 11.17
C PHE A 73 6.64 -11.09 11.39
N PHE A 74 5.49 -10.87 12.04
CA PHE A 74 4.92 -9.55 12.28
C PHE A 74 4.65 -9.33 13.77
N ASP A 75 5.13 -8.22 14.29
CA ASP A 75 4.70 -7.66 15.58
C ASP A 75 3.95 -6.35 15.33
N THR A 76 2.66 -6.47 15.19
CA THR A 76 1.79 -5.32 14.90
C THR A 76 1.67 -4.36 16.08
N LYS A 77 1.94 -4.82 17.31
CA LYS A 77 1.91 -3.98 18.51
C LYS A 77 3.07 -2.99 18.52
N HIS A 78 4.24 -3.40 18.02
CA HIS A 78 5.44 -2.56 17.98
C HIS A 78 5.77 -2.07 16.56
N ASN A 79 4.89 -2.27 15.59
CA ASN A 79 5.03 -1.86 14.20
C ASN A 79 6.32 -2.37 13.54
N CYS A 80 6.70 -3.62 13.79
CA CYS A 80 7.88 -4.21 13.17
C CYS A 80 7.60 -5.57 12.52
N ALA A 81 8.38 -5.89 11.49
CA ALA A 81 8.33 -7.17 10.81
C ALA A 81 9.72 -7.64 10.41
N ALA A 82 9.90 -8.96 10.37
CA ALA A 82 11.05 -9.62 9.78
C ALA A 82 10.58 -10.48 8.60
N ILE A 83 11.20 -10.31 7.43
CA ILE A 83 10.92 -11.05 6.19
C ILE A 83 12.23 -11.71 5.77
N LEU A 84 12.32 -13.02 5.95
CA LEU A 84 13.55 -13.78 5.93
C LEU A 84 13.49 -14.90 4.89
N GLY A 85 14.56 -15.09 4.13
CA GLY A 85 14.68 -16.19 3.16
C GLY A 85 13.84 -16.04 1.89
N MET A 86 13.08 -14.96 1.76
CA MET A 86 12.24 -14.65 0.60
C MET A 86 12.81 -13.46 -0.16
N SER A 87 12.88 -13.55 -1.49
CA SER A 87 13.43 -12.48 -2.35
C SER A 87 12.34 -11.69 -3.10
N TYR A 88 11.11 -12.14 -3.03
CA TYR A 88 10.01 -11.51 -3.74
C TYR A 88 9.65 -10.15 -3.15
N PHE A 89 9.70 -9.11 -3.97
CA PHE A 89 9.41 -7.74 -3.56
C PHE A 89 8.04 -7.56 -2.91
N GLY A 90 7.04 -8.30 -3.40
CA GLY A 90 5.67 -8.24 -2.86
C GLY A 90 5.59 -8.49 -1.35
N GLU A 91 6.50 -9.29 -0.77
CA GLU A 91 6.51 -9.56 0.67
C GLU A 91 6.86 -8.31 1.48
N ILE A 92 7.87 -7.55 1.08
CA ILE A 92 8.23 -6.31 1.78
C ILE A 92 7.21 -5.20 1.53
N LYS A 93 6.63 -5.13 0.34
CA LYS A 93 5.52 -4.21 0.04
C LYS A 93 4.31 -4.50 0.94
N LYS A 94 3.81 -5.74 0.89
CA LYS A 94 2.64 -6.15 1.69
C LYS A 94 2.93 -6.13 3.18
N GLY A 95 4.17 -6.43 3.59
CA GLY A 95 4.60 -6.31 4.99
C GLY A 95 4.49 -4.88 5.51
N THR A 96 4.96 -3.90 4.74
CA THR A 96 4.83 -2.48 5.08
C THR A 96 3.36 -2.06 5.17
N LEU A 97 2.54 -2.44 4.19
CA LEU A 97 1.10 -2.14 4.18
C LEU A 97 0.36 -2.81 5.34
N THR A 98 0.71 -4.06 5.70
CA THR A 98 0.12 -4.76 6.85
C THR A 98 0.32 -3.99 8.15
N LEU A 99 1.52 -3.46 8.38
CA LEU A 99 1.79 -2.66 9.58
C LEU A 99 1.12 -1.27 9.53
N ALA A 100 1.05 -0.64 8.36
CA ALA A 100 0.31 0.61 8.17
C ALA A 100 -1.19 0.40 8.43
N TRP A 101 -1.77 -0.69 7.94
CA TRP A 101 -3.16 -1.06 8.21
C TRP A 101 -3.41 -1.38 9.69
N ALA A 102 -2.46 -2.03 10.37
CA ALA A 102 -2.58 -2.28 11.81
C ALA A 102 -2.58 -0.96 12.60
N THR A 103 -1.72 -0.01 12.24
CA THR A 103 -1.72 1.35 12.80
C THR A 103 -3.04 2.06 12.51
N ALA A 104 -3.53 2.02 11.27
CA ALA A 104 -4.80 2.62 10.87
C ALA A 104 -5.98 2.06 11.70
N ALA A 105 -6.05 0.73 11.84
CA ALA A 105 -7.12 0.07 12.59
C ALA A 105 -7.16 0.47 14.08
N ARG A 106 -6.00 0.71 14.70
CA ARG A 106 -5.93 1.22 16.08
C ARG A 106 -6.34 2.69 16.21
N ASN A 107 -6.34 3.43 15.10
CA ASN A 107 -6.57 4.87 15.05
C ASN A 107 -7.88 5.24 14.32
N ASN A 108 -8.90 4.39 14.43
CA ASN A 108 -10.25 4.61 13.90
C ASN A 108 -10.33 4.68 12.36
N TYR A 109 -9.54 3.87 11.66
CA TYR A 109 -9.68 3.65 10.23
C TYR A 109 -10.01 2.20 9.92
N VAL A 110 -10.74 1.98 8.84
CA VAL A 110 -10.96 0.67 8.24
C VAL A 110 -9.90 0.43 7.19
N SER A 111 -9.19 -0.68 7.30
CA SER A 111 -8.14 -1.09 6.37
C SER A 111 -8.74 -1.83 5.18
N CYS A 112 -8.46 -1.36 3.97
CA CYS A 112 -9.04 -1.91 2.74
C CYS A 112 -7.96 -2.32 1.74
N HIS A 113 -8.07 -3.56 1.24
CA HIS A 113 -7.32 -4.04 0.09
C HIS A 113 -8.22 -4.01 -1.15
N GLY A 114 -8.04 -3.03 -2.01
CA GLY A 114 -8.90 -2.81 -3.17
C GLY A 114 -8.66 -1.48 -3.86
N GLY A 115 -9.61 -1.07 -4.68
CA GLY A 115 -9.52 0.13 -5.49
C GLY A 115 -10.50 1.22 -5.11
N LEU A 116 -10.14 2.44 -5.43
CA LEU A 116 -10.94 3.66 -5.32
C LEU A 116 -11.18 4.26 -6.70
N LYS A 117 -12.40 4.63 -6.99
CA LYS A 117 -12.81 5.23 -8.25
C LYS A 117 -13.81 6.35 -8.03
N ILE A 118 -13.61 7.46 -8.71
CA ILE A 118 -14.58 8.54 -8.74
C ILE A 118 -15.39 8.50 -10.03
N PHE A 119 -16.70 8.65 -9.90
CA PHE A 119 -17.65 8.83 -10.98
C PHE A 119 -18.12 10.26 -10.98
N ARG A 120 -18.10 10.93 -12.13
CA ARG A 120 -18.64 12.28 -12.32
C ARG A 120 -19.70 12.27 -13.40
N LYS A 121 -20.82 12.93 -13.15
CA LYS A 121 -21.88 13.15 -14.13
C LYS A 121 -22.69 14.38 -13.78
N GLU A 122 -22.90 15.26 -14.77
CA GLU A 122 -23.81 16.43 -14.68
C GLU A 122 -23.54 17.36 -13.48
N GLY A 123 -22.27 17.43 -13.02
CA GLY A 123 -21.86 18.24 -11.87
C GLY A 123 -21.81 17.50 -10.54
N ASP A 124 -22.39 16.31 -10.46
CA ASP A 124 -22.30 15.43 -9.29
C ASP A 124 -21.06 14.55 -9.34
N SER A 125 -20.51 14.20 -8.18
CA SER A 125 -19.42 13.26 -8.05
C SER A 125 -19.68 12.24 -6.93
N TYR A 126 -19.26 11.00 -7.17
CA TYR A 126 -19.39 9.91 -6.22
C TYR A 126 -18.12 9.06 -6.20
N VAL A 127 -17.56 8.81 -5.04
CA VAL A 127 -16.42 7.93 -4.85
C VAL A 127 -16.90 6.53 -4.46
N ALA A 128 -16.51 5.53 -5.23
CA ALA A 128 -16.78 4.13 -4.93
C ALA A 128 -15.51 3.41 -4.52
N SER A 129 -15.60 2.60 -3.46
CA SER A 129 -14.55 1.72 -2.96
C SER A 129 -14.89 0.27 -3.32
N PHE A 130 -13.93 -0.45 -3.93
CA PHE A 130 -14.06 -1.85 -4.31
C PHE A 130 -13.04 -2.66 -3.53
N PHE A 131 -13.47 -3.41 -2.53
CA PHE A 131 -12.57 -4.23 -1.69
C PHE A 131 -13.15 -5.63 -1.47
N GLY A 132 -12.28 -6.59 -1.17
CA GLY A 132 -12.67 -7.98 -0.99
C GLY A 132 -11.49 -8.95 -1.17
N LEU A 133 -11.77 -10.23 -1.23
CA LEU A 133 -10.76 -11.27 -1.36
C LEU A 133 -10.05 -11.22 -2.72
N SER A 134 -8.88 -11.86 -2.79
CA SER A 134 -8.17 -12.04 -4.07
C SER A 134 -9.05 -12.80 -5.06
N GLY A 135 -9.05 -12.38 -6.33
CA GLY A 135 -9.87 -12.98 -7.39
C GLY A 135 -11.36 -12.60 -7.36
N SER A 136 -11.81 -11.72 -6.46
CA SER A 136 -13.21 -11.28 -6.39
C SER A 136 -13.61 -10.26 -7.47
N GLY A 137 -12.68 -9.85 -8.33
CA GLY A 137 -12.94 -8.89 -9.41
C GLY A 137 -12.76 -7.42 -9.00
N LYS A 138 -12.08 -7.11 -7.90
CA LYS A 138 -11.83 -5.72 -7.44
C LYS A 138 -11.24 -4.85 -8.54
N SER A 139 -10.07 -5.23 -9.07
CA SER A 139 -9.38 -4.45 -10.11
C SER A 139 -10.20 -4.37 -11.38
N THR A 140 -10.92 -5.43 -11.76
CA THR A 140 -11.85 -5.40 -12.90
C THR A 140 -12.92 -4.32 -12.73
N LEU A 141 -13.53 -4.24 -11.54
CA LEU A 141 -14.55 -3.21 -11.25
C LEU A 141 -13.92 -1.82 -11.13
N THR A 142 -12.75 -1.70 -10.53
CA THR A 142 -12.01 -0.44 -10.41
C THR A 142 -11.72 0.16 -11.80
N HIS A 143 -11.24 -0.66 -12.75
CA HIS A 143 -10.88 -0.21 -14.10
C HIS A 143 -12.02 -0.22 -15.12
N ALA A 144 -13.20 -0.75 -14.77
CA ALA A 144 -14.35 -0.77 -15.67
C ALA A 144 -14.83 0.64 -16.03
N LYS A 145 -15.06 0.90 -17.32
CA LYS A 145 -15.50 2.21 -17.86
C LYS A 145 -17.01 2.40 -17.88
N HIS A 146 -17.81 1.36 -17.59
CA HIS A 146 -19.26 1.39 -17.49
C HIS A 146 -19.94 1.99 -18.76
N ASP A 147 -19.52 1.51 -19.94
CA ASP A 147 -20.01 1.96 -21.26
C ASP A 147 -19.84 3.47 -21.51
N ASP A 148 -18.82 4.08 -20.91
CA ASP A 148 -18.50 5.52 -21.00
C ASP A 148 -19.67 6.44 -20.59
N LYS A 149 -20.56 5.97 -19.70
CA LYS A 149 -21.71 6.75 -19.22
C LYS A 149 -21.33 7.82 -18.20
N TYR A 150 -20.13 7.73 -17.64
CA TYR A 150 -19.60 8.60 -16.60
C TYR A 150 -18.20 9.06 -16.96
N ASP A 151 -17.84 10.25 -16.52
CA ASP A 151 -16.41 10.61 -16.42
C ASP A 151 -15.83 9.90 -15.20
N ILE A 152 -14.88 9.00 -15.45
CA ILE A 152 -14.33 8.08 -14.45
C ILE A 152 -12.84 8.33 -14.28
N GLU A 153 -12.43 8.49 -13.03
CA GLU A 153 -11.04 8.53 -12.63
C GLU A 153 -10.76 7.45 -11.59
N VAL A 154 -9.76 6.61 -11.85
CA VAL A 154 -9.25 5.65 -10.88
C VAL A 154 -8.29 6.39 -9.96
N LEU A 155 -8.65 6.47 -8.68
CA LEU A 155 -7.87 7.17 -7.67
C LEU A 155 -6.75 6.29 -7.12
N HIS A 156 -7.03 5.01 -6.94
CA HIS A 156 -6.06 4.01 -6.46
C HIS A 156 -6.58 2.58 -6.69
N ASP A 157 -5.67 1.59 -6.81
CA ASP A 157 -6.02 0.17 -6.95
C ASP A 157 -5.01 -0.74 -6.24
N ASP A 158 -4.93 -0.71 -4.92
CA ASP A 158 -4.33 -1.77 -4.09
C ASP A 158 -4.62 -1.56 -2.59
N ALA A 159 -4.20 -0.42 -2.00
CA ALA A 159 -4.22 -0.25 -0.56
C ALA A 159 -4.71 1.13 -0.14
N PHE A 160 -5.74 1.18 0.68
CA PHE A 160 -6.27 2.42 1.24
C PHE A 160 -6.87 2.20 2.63
N VAL A 161 -7.18 3.28 3.30
CA VAL A 161 -7.89 3.30 4.58
C VAL A 161 -9.10 4.22 4.49
N ILE A 162 -10.14 3.92 5.26
CA ILE A 162 -11.36 4.73 5.36
C ILE A 162 -11.51 5.20 6.79
N SER A 163 -11.66 6.49 7.01
CA SER A 163 -11.96 7.08 8.31
C SER A 163 -13.34 6.61 8.80
N VAL A 164 -13.41 6.12 10.02
CA VAL A 164 -14.69 5.74 10.67
C VAL A 164 -15.49 6.99 11.06
N GLU A 165 -14.82 8.12 11.23
CA GLU A 165 -15.41 9.36 11.69
C GLU A 165 -16.28 10.03 10.60
N ASP A 166 -15.77 10.13 9.38
CA ASP A 166 -16.40 10.90 8.30
C ASP A 166 -16.51 10.16 6.97
N GLY A 167 -15.97 8.94 6.87
CA GLY A 167 -15.97 8.15 5.64
C GLY A 167 -14.96 8.59 4.59
N SER A 168 -14.10 9.57 4.88
CA SER A 168 -13.01 9.95 3.98
C SER A 168 -12.03 8.80 3.77
N SER A 169 -11.33 8.78 2.64
CA SER A 169 -10.41 7.68 2.31
C SER A 169 -9.03 8.23 1.94
N VAL A 170 -8.00 7.52 2.39
CA VAL A 170 -6.60 7.83 2.09
C VAL A 170 -5.94 6.63 1.44
N ALA A 171 -5.39 6.81 0.23
CA ALA A 171 -4.54 5.83 -0.40
C ALA A 171 -3.18 5.74 0.33
N LEU A 172 -2.66 4.53 0.46
CA LEU A 172 -1.43 4.30 1.23
C LEU A 172 -0.15 4.41 0.41
N GLU A 173 -0.25 4.29 -0.89
CA GLU A 173 0.90 4.30 -1.81
C GLU A 173 0.59 5.10 -3.08
N PRO A 174 1.60 5.81 -3.67
CA PRO A 174 1.41 6.65 -4.86
C PRO A 174 1.24 5.83 -6.15
N SER A 175 1.63 4.58 -6.14
CA SER A 175 1.53 3.67 -7.28
C SER A 175 1.18 2.27 -6.79
N TYR A 176 0.53 1.48 -7.63
CA TYR A 176 0.30 0.08 -7.36
C TYR A 176 1.27 -0.78 -8.17
N PHE A 177 1.60 -1.94 -7.61
CA PHE A 177 2.44 -2.93 -8.27
C PHE A 177 1.56 -3.98 -8.93
N ASP A 178 1.69 -4.12 -10.26
CA ASP A 178 0.94 -5.09 -11.02
C ASP A 178 1.85 -6.16 -11.64
N LYS A 179 1.36 -7.38 -11.74
CA LYS A 179 2.11 -8.50 -12.31
C LYS A 179 1.96 -8.47 -13.82
N THR A 180 3.05 -8.22 -14.52
CA THR A 180 3.08 -8.20 -15.99
C THR A 180 2.66 -9.52 -16.64
N ASN A 181 2.78 -10.65 -15.92
CA ASN A 181 2.36 -11.97 -16.39
C ASN A 181 0.84 -12.13 -16.53
N ASP A 182 0.05 -11.27 -15.91
CA ASP A 182 -1.41 -11.31 -15.92
C ASP A 182 -1.98 -10.64 -17.18
N TYR A 183 -1.12 -10.02 -18.01
CA TYR A 183 -1.52 -9.31 -19.22
C TYR A 183 -0.94 -9.98 -20.48
N PRO A 184 -1.73 -10.10 -21.56
CA PRO A 184 -1.22 -10.56 -22.87
C PRO A 184 -0.11 -9.66 -23.39
N ALA A 185 0.84 -10.21 -24.15
CA ALA A 185 1.89 -9.45 -24.80
C ALA A 185 1.28 -8.34 -25.67
N GLY A 186 1.69 -7.09 -25.47
CA GLY A 186 1.18 -5.92 -26.20
C GLY A 186 -0.08 -5.28 -25.59
N HIS A 187 -0.57 -5.77 -24.47
CA HIS A 187 -1.64 -5.09 -23.70
C HIS A 187 -1.13 -3.73 -23.20
N LYS A 188 -1.83 -2.65 -23.54
CA LYS A 188 -1.56 -1.34 -22.94
C LYS A 188 -2.15 -1.34 -21.54
N ILE A 189 -1.29 -1.37 -20.54
CA ILE A 189 -1.65 -1.03 -19.17
C ILE A 189 -1.89 0.48 -19.19
N GLY A 190 -3.15 0.88 -19.22
CA GLY A 190 -3.55 2.27 -19.33
C GLY A 190 -3.49 3.00 -18.00
#